data_ff1bf53be13d761c68c00815b09e31d6
#
_entry.id   ff1bf53be13d761c68c00815b09e31d6
#
_cell.length_a   1.000
_cell.length_b   1.000
_cell.length_c   1.000
_cell.angle_alpha   90.00
_cell.angle_beta   90.00
_cell.angle_gamma   90.00
#
_symmetry.space_group_name_H-M   'P 1'
#
loop_
_entity.id
_entity.type
_entity.pdbx_description
1 polymer ?
#
loop_
_entity_poly.entity_id
_entity_poly.type
_entity_poly.pdbx_seq_one_letter_code
_entity_poly.pdbx_strand_id
1 'polypeptide(L)'
;MGFQELRNFSHPEHSWAVDCYLQGTKPLLTHTHLDEALNGGLMPGLTILGGVASAGKSSLAVHVATNVAATRQRVAYFTLDDTWGNVTARSISCWSFATQGARYQDIEIVPFRWSDVLNRTDEIPKLDLDPLKLSAYAFNMRKQNKVLGDAAVYEDVVAPYLAVIDSVATTTEIEQLLKTAAADGEAPELVVIDYVQQFQTGSSDVDNSDYARVSEVATRLQQIALSMNVPILVLSSLKKIDAKEKDDPSLDWFRGSGVVGYASWAAVIITRGEKQGSGFQEIKLHTVKNKAGRTGQVTKCLLKGPYSYISDFY
;
A
#
# COMPACT_ATOMS: atom_id res chain seq x y z
N MET A 1 -28.06 -4.77 33.65
CA MET A 1 -26.75 -5.34 33.27
C MET A 1 -25.71 -4.70 34.15
N GLY A 2 -25.05 -5.49 35.01
CA GLY A 2 -24.01 -4.97 35.90
C GLY A 2 -22.67 -4.74 35.17
N PHE A 3 -21.76 -3.98 35.75
CA PHE A 3 -20.46 -3.70 35.15
C PHE A 3 -19.66 -4.96 34.79
N GLN A 4 -19.78 -6.00 35.61
CA GLN A 4 -19.14 -7.30 35.38
C GLN A 4 -19.73 -8.01 34.18
N GLU A 5 -21.04 -7.88 33.91
CA GLU A 5 -21.69 -8.45 32.73
C GLU A 5 -21.28 -7.70 31.46
N LEU A 6 -21.12 -6.37 31.50
CA LEU A 6 -20.56 -5.58 30.40
C LEU A 6 -19.15 -5.99 30.07
N ARG A 7 -18.29 -6.24 31.06
CA ARG A 7 -16.93 -6.72 30.88
C ARG A 7 -16.89 -8.09 30.23
N ASN A 8 -17.74 -9.02 30.70
CA ASN A 8 -17.82 -10.39 30.16
C ASN A 8 -18.45 -10.44 28.78
N PHE A 9 -19.24 -9.44 28.37
CA PHE A 9 -19.83 -9.39 27.04
C PHE A 9 -18.78 -9.27 25.92
N SER A 10 -17.73 -8.48 26.15
CA SER A 10 -16.67 -8.28 25.16
C SER A 10 -15.53 -9.30 25.29
N HIS A 11 -15.30 -9.82 26.50
CA HIS A 11 -14.20 -10.75 26.81
C HIS A 11 -14.64 -11.78 27.84
N PRO A 12 -15.29 -12.87 27.43
CA PRO A 12 -15.84 -13.87 28.35
C PRO A 12 -14.80 -14.66 29.10
N GLU A 13 -13.52 -14.64 28.74
CA GLU A 13 -12.46 -15.44 29.34
C GLU A 13 -11.45 -14.62 30.17
N HIS A 14 -10.88 -15.23 31.20
CA HIS A 14 -10.53 -14.67 32.48
C HIS A 14 -9.22 -13.90 32.62
N SER A 15 -8.40 -13.77 31.60
CA SER A 15 -7.06 -13.15 31.66
C SER A 15 -6.96 -11.87 30.85
N TRP A 16 -7.93 -11.01 30.97
CA TRP A 16 -8.13 -9.83 30.15
C TRP A 16 -6.85 -9.02 29.86
N ALA A 17 -6.04 -8.74 30.87
CA ALA A 17 -4.79 -8.01 30.69
C ALA A 17 -3.68 -8.88 30.07
N VAL A 18 -3.65 -10.17 30.42
CA VAL A 18 -2.69 -11.14 29.87
C VAL A 18 -3.05 -11.46 28.42
N ASP A 19 -4.34 -11.65 28.14
CA ASP A 19 -4.83 -11.89 26.77
C ASP A 19 -4.58 -10.67 25.90
N CYS A 20 -4.78 -9.45 26.39
CA CYS A 20 -4.44 -8.22 25.72
C CYS A 20 -2.93 -8.14 25.41
N TYR A 21 -2.07 -8.61 26.29
CA TYR A 21 -0.62 -8.66 26.09
C TYR A 21 -0.21 -9.77 25.11
N LEU A 22 -0.79 -10.97 25.25
CA LEU A 22 -0.42 -12.14 24.44
C LEU A 22 -1.04 -12.11 23.03
N GLN A 23 -2.26 -11.59 22.92
CA GLN A 23 -3.00 -11.46 21.67
C GLN A 23 -2.96 -10.03 21.13
N GLY A 24 -2.20 -9.16 21.77
CA GLY A 24 -2.06 -7.76 21.38
C GLY A 24 -1.73 -7.65 19.90
N THR A 25 -2.45 -6.77 19.22
CA THR A 25 -2.29 -6.53 17.81
C THR A 25 -0.87 -6.05 17.52
N LYS A 26 -0.12 -6.87 16.80
CA LYS A 26 1.22 -6.50 16.36
C LYS A 26 1.12 -5.61 15.13
N PRO A 27 1.93 -4.54 15.02
CA PRO A 27 2.00 -3.77 13.79
C PRO A 27 2.56 -4.64 12.66
N LEU A 28 2.01 -4.47 11.48
CA LEU A 28 2.56 -5.04 10.26
C LEU A 28 3.77 -4.21 9.84
N LEU A 29 4.93 -4.84 9.73
CA LEU A 29 6.13 -4.19 9.22
C LEU A 29 6.03 -4.07 7.69
N THR A 30 6.24 -2.86 7.19
CA THR A 30 6.25 -2.56 5.76
C THR A 30 7.64 -2.72 5.14
N HIS A 31 8.67 -2.83 5.98
CA HIS A 31 10.07 -2.83 5.58
C HIS A 31 10.45 -1.60 4.74
N THR A 32 9.84 -0.46 5.06
CA THR A 32 10.09 0.84 4.45
C THR A 32 10.24 1.92 5.52
N HIS A 33 10.59 3.14 5.11
CA HIS A 33 10.65 4.32 5.99
C HIS A 33 9.29 4.67 6.65
N LEU A 34 8.21 4.04 6.20
CA LEU A 34 6.90 4.20 6.82
C LEU A 34 6.87 3.58 8.22
N ASP A 35 7.63 2.50 8.46
CA ASP A 35 7.74 1.88 9.79
C ASP A 35 8.39 2.84 10.79
N GLU A 36 9.46 3.56 10.37
CA GLU A 36 10.08 4.60 11.19
C GLU A 36 9.09 5.75 11.45
N ALA A 37 8.44 6.27 10.40
CA ALA A 37 7.47 7.35 10.51
C ALA A 37 6.29 6.99 11.43
N LEU A 38 5.89 5.73 11.48
CA LEU A 38 4.78 5.22 12.31
C LEU A 38 5.23 4.64 13.66
N ASN A 39 6.54 4.61 13.93
CA ASN A 39 7.10 4.07 15.16
C ASN A 39 6.78 2.59 15.36
N GLY A 40 6.90 1.79 14.29
CA GLY A 40 6.81 0.33 14.34
C GLY A 40 5.91 -0.35 13.30
N GLY A 41 5.40 0.38 12.30
CA GLY A 41 4.62 -0.20 11.20
C GLY A 41 3.13 0.10 11.22
N LEU A 42 2.37 -0.63 10.41
CA LEU A 42 0.93 -0.42 10.22
C LEU A 42 0.12 -1.20 11.26
N MET A 43 -0.67 -0.49 12.06
CA MET A 43 -1.62 -1.10 12.98
C MET A 43 -2.93 -1.46 12.23
N PRO A 44 -3.66 -2.51 12.66
CA PRO A 44 -5.02 -2.74 12.20
C PRO A 44 -5.87 -1.49 12.40
N GLY A 45 -6.50 -1.07 11.32
CA GLY A 45 -7.17 0.21 11.20
C GLY A 45 -6.71 0.97 9.97
N LEU A 46 -7.20 2.18 9.83
CA LEU A 46 -6.95 3.01 8.66
C LEU A 46 -5.69 3.87 8.85
N THR A 47 -4.67 3.67 8.03
CA THR A 47 -3.53 4.59 7.90
C THR A 47 -3.66 5.39 6.61
N ILE A 48 -3.62 6.71 6.71
CA ILE A 48 -3.78 7.58 5.55
C ILE A 48 -2.45 8.18 5.13
N LEU A 49 -2.15 8.04 3.83
CA LEU A 49 -0.98 8.59 3.18
C LEU A 49 -1.39 9.76 2.28
N GLY A 50 -1.19 10.98 2.74
CA GLY A 50 -1.50 12.20 2.02
C GLY A 50 -0.33 12.72 1.20
N GLY A 51 -0.64 13.45 0.13
CA GLY A 51 0.39 14.15 -0.65
C GLY A 51 -0.21 14.82 -1.89
N VAL A 52 0.42 15.89 -2.35
CA VAL A 52 0.07 16.52 -3.63
C VAL A 52 0.31 15.57 -4.81
N ALA A 53 -0.20 15.91 -5.97
CA ALA A 53 0.08 15.13 -7.19
C ALA A 53 1.59 14.91 -7.38
N SER A 54 1.97 13.71 -7.77
CA SER A 54 3.37 13.28 -7.98
C SER A 54 4.30 13.41 -6.74
N ALA A 55 3.77 13.53 -5.52
CA ALA A 55 4.59 13.55 -4.30
C ALA A 55 5.26 12.20 -3.98
N GLY A 56 4.86 11.12 -4.65
CA GLY A 56 5.39 9.77 -4.43
C GLY A 56 4.47 8.83 -3.64
N LYS A 57 3.19 9.20 -3.45
CA LYS A 57 2.21 8.37 -2.73
C LYS A 57 2.12 6.94 -3.28
N SER A 58 1.77 6.81 -4.57
CA SER A 58 1.63 5.51 -5.23
C SER A 58 2.95 4.75 -5.28
N SER A 59 4.10 5.45 -5.44
CA SER A 59 5.42 4.81 -5.37
C SER A 59 5.70 4.22 -3.98
N LEU A 60 5.38 4.95 -2.90
CA LEU A 60 5.52 4.43 -1.54
C LEU A 60 4.54 3.28 -1.28
N ALA A 61 3.30 3.39 -1.74
CA ALA A 61 2.30 2.33 -1.57
C ALA A 61 2.69 1.05 -2.32
N VAL A 62 3.18 1.17 -3.55
CA VAL A 62 3.73 0.02 -4.31
C VAL A 62 4.94 -0.58 -3.60
N HIS A 63 5.86 0.25 -3.09
CA HIS A 63 7.03 -0.24 -2.35
C HIS A 63 6.62 -1.01 -1.09
N VAL A 64 5.68 -0.47 -0.30
CA VAL A 64 5.09 -1.15 0.87
C VAL A 64 4.47 -2.49 0.45
N ALA A 65 3.58 -2.47 -0.55
CA ALA A 65 2.88 -3.66 -1.01
C ALA A 65 3.85 -4.75 -1.50
N THR A 66 4.87 -4.35 -2.27
CA THR A 66 5.90 -5.25 -2.80
C THR A 66 6.72 -5.89 -1.69
N ASN A 67 7.18 -5.09 -0.71
CA ASN A 67 7.99 -5.61 0.39
C ASN A 67 7.18 -6.56 1.28
N VAL A 68 5.95 -6.20 1.63
CA VAL A 68 5.08 -7.07 2.42
C VAL A 68 4.82 -8.38 1.68
N ALA A 69 4.50 -8.35 0.39
CA ALA A 69 4.30 -9.54 -0.42
C ALA A 69 5.58 -10.39 -0.53
N ALA A 70 6.76 -9.78 -0.63
CA ALA A 70 8.05 -10.48 -0.65
C ALA A 70 8.35 -11.25 0.66
N THR A 71 7.71 -10.88 1.77
CA THR A 71 7.75 -11.66 3.04
C THR A 71 6.68 -12.76 3.11
N ARG A 72 6.00 -13.04 2.00
CA ARG A 72 4.90 -14.01 1.88
C ARG A 72 3.65 -13.66 2.67
N GLN A 73 3.41 -12.38 2.91
CA GLN A 73 2.19 -11.87 3.49
C GLN A 73 1.27 -11.37 2.36
N ARG A 74 0.01 -11.79 2.37
CA ARG A 74 -0.94 -11.46 1.30
C ARG A 74 -1.32 -9.99 1.33
N VAL A 75 -1.27 -9.36 0.17
CA VAL A 75 -1.61 -7.94 -0.03
C VAL A 75 -2.71 -7.84 -1.08
N ALA A 76 -3.79 -7.13 -0.76
CA ALA A 76 -4.82 -6.73 -1.72
C ALA A 76 -4.65 -5.23 -2.04
N TYR A 77 -4.28 -4.91 -3.28
CA TYR A 77 -4.08 -3.55 -3.76
C TYR A 77 -5.22 -3.15 -4.68
N PHE A 78 -6.12 -2.28 -4.21
CA PHE A 78 -7.22 -1.73 -5.00
C PHE A 78 -6.84 -0.39 -5.57
N THR A 79 -7.00 -0.22 -6.89
CA THR A 79 -6.69 1.04 -7.59
C THR A 79 -7.77 1.37 -8.60
N LEU A 80 -8.08 2.65 -8.73
CA LEU A 80 -8.89 3.23 -9.80
C LEU A 80 -8.14 4.36 -10.51
N ASP A 81 -6.94 4.69 -10.03
CA ASP A 81 -6.07 5.73 -10.61
C ASP A 81 -5.10 5.18 -11.65
N ASP A 82 -4.82 3.90 -11.55
CA ASP A 82 -3.86 3.21 -12.43
C ASP A 82 -4.38 1.82 -12.81
N THR A 83 -3.81 1.23 -13.87
CA THR A 83 -4.16 -0.13 -14.28
C THR A 83 -3.38 -1.16 -13.47
N TRP A 84 -3.93 -2.37 -13.37
CA TRP A 84 -3.23 -3.51 -12.75
C TRP A 84 -1.85 -3.73 -13.37
N GLY A 85 -1.74 -3.57 -14.70
CA GLY A 85 -0.48 -3.75 -15.43
C GLY A 85 0.58 -2.72 -15.04
N ASN A 86 0.19 -1.44 -14.87
CA ASN A 86 1.10 -0.38 -14.44
C ASN A 86 1.57 -0.59 -13.00
N VAL A 87 0.67 -0.95 -12.09
CA VAL A 87 1.01 -1.23 -10.68
C VAL A 87 1.94 -2.43 -10.60
N THR A 88 1.64 -3.51 -11.33
CA THR A 88 2.49 -4.70 -11.41
C THR A 88 3.87 -4.37 -11.97
N ALA A 89 3.96 -3.60 -13.07
CA ALA A 89 5.24 -3.18 -13.64
C ALA A 89 6.09 -2.37 -12.66
N ARG A 90 5.44 -1.48 -11.88
CA ARG A 90 6.10 -0.74 -10.80
C ARG A 90 6.59 -1.66 -9.68
N SER A 91 5.79 -2.66 -9.32
CA SER A 91 6.14 -3.62 -8.27
C SER A 91 7.32 -4.50 -8.70
N ILE A 92 7.34 -5.01 -9.94
CA ILE A 92 8.48 -5.77 -10.49
C ILE A 92 9.75 -4.91 -10.47
N SER A 93 9.67 -3.66 -10.93
CA SER A 93 10.79 -2.72 -10.94
C SER A 93 11.30 -2.40 -9.53
N CYS A 94 10.38 -2.18 -8.59
CA CYS A 94 10.69 -1.94 -7.19
C CYS A 94 11.44 -3.13 -6.58
N TRP A 95 10.91 -4.33 -6.77
CA TRP A 95 11.51 -5.55 -6.28
C TRP A 95 12.90 -5.81 -6.90
N SER A 96 13.07 -5.63 -8.22
CA SER A 96 14.36 -5.80 -8.88
C SER A 96 15.40 -4.81 -8.36
N PHE A 97 14.98 -3.57 -8.06
CA PHE A 97 15.88 -2.56 -7.47
C PHE A 97 16.26 -2.92 -6.02
N ALA A 98 15.30 -3.37 -5.21
CA ALA A 98 15.53 -3.79 -3.82
C ALA A 98 16.47 -4.98 -3.70
N THR A 99 16.40 -5.89 -4.66
CA THR A 99 17.16 -7.16 -4.67
C THR A 99 18.34 -7.16 -5.64
N GLN A 100 18.75 -6.01 -6.17
CA GLN A 100 19.85 -5.90 -7.13
C GLN A 100 21.12 -6.57 -6.63
N GLY A 101 21.77 -7.35 -7.52
CA GLY A 101 22.96 -8.12 -7.20
C GLY A 101 22.70 -9.43 -6.45
N ALA A 102 21.47 -9.69 -6.00
CA ALA A 102 21.09 -10.99 -5.49
C ALA A 102 21.05 -12.02 -6.63
N ARG A 103 21.27 -13.28 -6.30
CA ARG A 103 21.13 -14.39 -7.23
C ARG A 103 20.00 -15.29 -6.80
N TYR A 104 19.14 -15.59 -7.74
CA TYR A 104 18.10 -16.60 -7.58
C TYR A 104 18.35 -17.72 -8.60
N GLN A 105 18.77 -18.87 -8.10
CA GLN A 105 19.33 -19.92 -8.93
C GLN A 105 20.54 -19.39 -9.73
N ASP A 106 20.49 -19.42 -11.07
CA ASP A 106 21.53 -18.89 -11.95
C ASP A 106 21.23 -17.48 -12.50
N ILE A 107 20.21 -16.80 -11.96
CA ILE A 107 19.78 -15.46 -12.41
C ILE A 107 20.30 -14.41 -11.43
N GLU A 108 21.13 -13.51 -11.93
CA GLU A 108 21.51 -12.29 -11.23
C GLU A 108 20.49 -11.21 -11.48
N ILE A 109 19.88 -10.68 -10.40
CA ILE A 109 18.88 -9.63 -10.46
C ILE A 109 19.53 -8.28 -10.80
N VAL A 110 19.02 -7.62 -11.85
CA VAL A 110 19.52 -6.34 -12.33
C VAL A 110 18.37 -5.32 -12.35
N PRO A 111 18.52 -4.14 -11.69
CA PRO A 111 17.44 -3.16 -11.62
C PRO A 111 17.12 -2.59 -13.02
N PHE A 112 15.84 -2.41 -13.30
CA PHE A 112 15.32 -1.77 -14.50
C PHE A 112 14.15 -0.84 -14.16
N ARG A 113 13.90 0.14 -15.02
CA ARG A 113 12.82 1.09 -14.81
C ARG A 113 11.47 0.43 -15.09
N TRP A 114 10.42 0.79 -14.36
CA TRP A 114 9.08 0.26 -14.62
C TRP A 114 8.57 0.58 -16.05
N SER A 115 9.01 1.71 -16.64
CA SER A 115 8.73 2.03 -18.03
C SER A 115 9.32 1.01 -19.03
N ASP A 116 10.42 0.35 -18.68
CA ASP A 116 11.07 -0.63 -19.52
C ASP A 116 10.26 -1.95 -19.57
N VAL A 117 9.42 -2.18 -18.55
CA VAL A 117 8.45 -3.29 -18.53
C VAL A 117 7.29 -3.04 -19.46
N LEU A 118 6.81 -1.79 -19.54
CA LEU A 118 5.63 -1.40 -20.32
C LEU A 118 5.95 -1.11 -21.80
N ASN A 119 7.11 -0.49 -22.06
CA ASN A 119 7.47 0.01 -23.40
C ASN A 119 8.22 -1.03 -24.24
N ARG A 120 7.78 -2.28 -24.23
CA ARG A 120 8.40 -3.32 -25.02
C ARG A 120 8.09 -3.16 -26.49
N THR A 121 9.15 -3.13 -27.29
CA THR A 121 9.09 -3.18 -28.76
C THR A 121 9.30 -4.60 -29.30
N ASP A 122 9.67 -5.55 -28.45
CA ASP A 122 9.90 -6.93 -28.87
C ASP A 122 8.56 -7.60 -29.15
N GLU A 123 8.40 -8.14 -30.35
CA GLU A 123 7.28 -9.00 -30.70
C GLU A 123 7.34 -10.25 -29.83
N ILE A 124 6.55 -10.26 -28.75
CA ILE A 124 6.29 -11.52 -28.04
C ILE A 124 5.43 -12.33 -29.00
N PRO A 125 5.89 -13.50 -29.48
CA PRO A 125 5.04 -14.39 -30.26
C PRO A 125 3.72 -14.55 -29.48
N LYS A 126 2.57 -14.49 -30.19
CA LYS A 126 1.28 -14.83 -29.58
C LYS A 126 1.38 -16.26 -29.08
N LEU A 127 1.76 -16.39 -27.82
CA LEU A 127 1.87 -17.67 -27.14
C LEU A 127 0.45 -18.16 -26.85
N ASP A 128 0.18 -19.35 -27.32
CA ASP A 128 -0.94 -20.15 -26.87
C ASP A 128 -0.73 -20.35 -25.35
N LEU A 129 -1.58 -19.73 -24.55
CA LEU A 129 -1.37 -19.50 -23.11
C LEU A 129 -1.61 -20.77 -22.27
N ASP A 130 -1.02 -21.88 -22.67
CA ASP A 130 -0.90 -23.03 -21.78
C ASP A 130 0.11 -22.67 -20.67
N PRO A 131 -0.31 -22.59 -19.37
CA PRO A 131 0.55 -22.18 -18.26
C PRO A 131 1.85 -22.99 -18.16
N LEU A 132 1.83 -24.29 -18.54
CA LEU A 132 3.00 -25.15 -18.54
C LEU A 132 4.01 -24.77 -19.64
N LYS A 133 3.52 -24.34 -20.79
CA LYS A 133 4.37 -23.85 -21.89
C LYS A 133 4.91 -22.44 -21.60
N LEU A 134 4.15 -21.63 -20.87
CA LEU A 134 4.58 -20.29 -20.47
C LEU A 134 5.77 -20.36 -19.51
N SER A 135 5.77 -21.27 -18.53
CA SER A 135 6.87 -21.45 -17.59
C SER A 135 8.16 -21.93 -18.29
N ALA A 136 8.05 -22.87 -19.22
CA ALA A 136 9.20 -23.36 -20.01
C ALA A 136 9.74 -22.27 -20.96
N TYR A 137 8.86 -21.46 -21.55
CA TYR A 137 9.24 -20.33 -22.40
C TYR A 137 9.92 -19.23 -21.59
N ALA A 138 9.35 -18.85 -20.44
CA ALA A 138 9.94 -17.88 -19.52
C ALA A 138 11.33 -18.34 -19.06
N PHE A 139 11.51 -19.63 -18.74
CA PHE A 139 12.79 -20.19 -18.37
C PHE A 139 13.84 -20.07 -19.49
N ASN A 140 13.47 -20.31 -20.74
CA ASN A 140 14.39 -20.18 -21.88
C ASN A 140 14.70 -18.73 -22.23
N MET A 141 13.72 -17.82 -22.07
CA MET A 141 13.90 -16.39 -22.29
C MET A 141 14.74 -15.70 -21.20
N ARG A 142 14.79 -16.26 -19.98
CA ARG A 142 15.65 -15.80 -18.87
C ARG A 142 17.11 -15.56 -19.28
N LYS A 143 17.65 -16.41 -20.14
CA LYS A 143 19.04 -16.29 -20.62
C LYS A 143 19.25 -15.17 -21.64
N GLN A 144 18.17 -14.72 -22.31
CA GLN A 144 18.24 -13.78 -23.42
C GLN A 144 17.77 -12.36 -23.04
N ASN A 145 16.88 -12.25 -22.05
CA ASN A 145 16.29 -10.97 -21.61
C ASN A 145 16.25 -10.87 -20.09
N LYS A 146 17.08 -9.99 -19.52
CA LYS A 146 17.20 -9.79 -18.07
C LYS A 146 15.90 -9.36 -17.41
N VAL A 147 15.11 -8.51 -18.06
CA VAL A 147 13.82 -8.04 -17.51
C VAL A 147 12.84 -9.20 -17.37
N LEU A 148 12.80 -10.12 -18.34
CA LEU A 148 11.99 -11.32 -18.27
C LEU A 148 12.50 -12.31 -17.21
N GLY A 149 13.82 -12.37 -17.03
CA GLY A 149 14.42 -13.18 -15.97
C GLY A 149 13.94 -12.73 -14.60
N ASP A 150 14.04 -11.43 -14.32
CA ASP A 150 13.62 -10.85 -13.06
C ASP A 150 12.10 -10.95 -12.86
N ALA A 151 11.30 -10.68 -13.92
CA ALA A 151 9.85 -10.85 -13.86
C ALA A 151 9.45 -12.29 -13.54
N ALA A 152 10.15 -13.28 -14.07
CA ALA A 152 9.87 -14.68 -13.79
C ALA A 152 10.22 -15.08 -12.35
N VAL A 153 11.28 -14.49 -11.75
CA VAL A 153 11.57 -14.70 -10.33
C VAL A 153 10.53 -13.98 -9.46
N TYR A 154 10.10 -12.79 -9.88
CA TYR A 154 9.02 -12.05 -9.21
C TYR A 154 7.72 -12.86 -9.17
N GLU A 155 7.36 -13.55 -10.27
CA GLU A 155 6.20 -14.46 -10.33
C GLU A 155 6.25 -15.61 -9.33
N ASP A 156 7.43 -16.05 -8.95
CA ASP A 156 7.59 -17.10 -7.94
C ASP A 156 7.60 -16.57 -6.50
N VAL A 157 8.07 -15.32 -6.30
CA VAL A 157 8.41 -14.81 -4.96
C VAL A 157 7.37 -13.79 -4.45
N VAL A 158 6.88 -12.92 -5.31
CA VAL A 158 6.02 -11.77 -4.92
C VAL A 158 4.60 -11.93 -5.44
N ALA A 159 4.44 -12.27 -6.72
CA ALA A 159 3.13 -12.31 -7.36
C ALA A 159 2.09 -13.21 -6.66
N PRO A 160 2.45 -14.37 -6.06
CA PRO A 160 1.48 -15.19 -5.34
C PRO A 160 0.88 -14.52 -4.11
N TYR A 161 1.50 -13.45 -3.62
CA TYR A 161 1.12 -12.73 -2.41
C TYR A 161 0.63 -11.30 -2.68
N LEU A 162 0.58 -10.85 -3.94
CA LEU A 162 0.14 -9.50 -4.32
C LEU A 162 -0.99 -9.57 -5.35
N ALA A 163 -2.22 -9.34 -4.90
CA ALA A 163 -3.37 -9.17 -5.78
C ALA A 163 -3.58 -7.69 -6.08
N VAL A 164 -3.54 -7.30 -7.37
CA VAL A 164 -3.84 -5.94 -7.83
C VAL A 164 -5.19 -5.93 -8.52
N ILE A 165 -6.13 -5.12 -8.03
CA ILE A 165 -7.52 -5.07 -8.46
C ILE A 165 -7.85 -3.65 -8.92
N ASP A 166 -8.16 -3.46 -10.21
CA ASP A 166 -8.49 -2.18 -10.83
C ASP A 166 -9.93 -2.11 -11.35
N SER A 167 -10.74 -3.13 -11.05
CA SER A 167 -12.13 -3.28 -11.54
C SER A 167 -13.19 -3.07 -10.46
N VAL A 168 -12.80 -2.80 -9.22
CA VAL A 168 -13.70 -2.65 -8.06
C VAL A 168 -13.77 -1.19 -7.65
N ALA A 169 -14.98 -0.63 -7.63
CA ALA A 169 -15.18 0.80 -7.42
C ALA A 169 -15.86 1.16 -6.08
N THR A 170 -16.45 0.19 -5.36
CA THR A 170 -17.23 0.48 -4.15
C THR A 170 -16.65 -0.20 -2.91
N THR A 171 -16.87 0.42 -1.75
CA THR A 171 -16.48 -0.18 -0.45
C THR A 171 -17.25 -1.45 -0.15
N THR A 172 -18.46 -1.59 -0.67
CA THR A 172 -19.28 -2.82 -0.51
C THR A 172 -18.64 -4.00 -1.26
N GLU A 173 -18.19 -3.78 -2.49
CA GLU A 173 -17.48 -4.81 -3.28
C GLU A 173 -16.15 -5.18 -2.64
N ILE A 174 -15.37 -4.18 -2.17
CA ILE A 174 -14.13 -4.41 -1.42
C ILE A 174 -14.40 -5.33 -0.22
N GLU A 175 -15.37 -4.98 0.62
CA GLU A 175 -15.72 -5.76 1.80
C GLU A 175 -16.11 -7.20 1.45
N GLN A 176 -16.91 -7.38 0.38
CA GLN A 176 -17.32 -8.70 -0.08
C GLN A 176 -16.13 -9.55 -0.54
N LEU A 177 -15.22 -8.99 -1.34
CA LEU A 177 -14.03 -9.70 -1.81
C LEU A 177 -13.12 -10.11 -0.64
N LEU A 178 -12.88 -9.20 0.30
CA LEU A 178 -12.06 -9.49 1.48
C LEU A 178 -12.68 -10.57 2.36
N LYS A 179 -14.00 -10.58 2.54
CA LYS A 179 -14.72 -11.64 3.29
C LYS A 179 -14.65 -12.98 2.58
N THR A 180 -14.77 -12.99 1.24
CA THR A 180 -14.64 -14.21 0.45
C THR A 180 -13.24 -14.80 0.60
N ALA A 181 -12.20 -13.98 0.40
CA ALA A 181 -10.81 -14.41 0.60
C ALA A 181 -10.56 -14.94 2.02
N ALA A 182 -11.12 -14.29 3.04
CA ALA A 182 -11.02 -14.76 4.42
C ALA A 182 -11.72 -16.11 4.66
N ALA A 183 -12.88 -16.34 4.03
CA ALA A 183 -13.58 -17.61 4.11
C ALA A 183 -12.81 -18.77 3.45
N ASP A 184 -12.04 -18.46 2.41
CA ASP A 184 -11.18 -19.41 1.71
C ASP A 184 -9.80 -19.60 2.42
N GLY A 185 -9.57 -18.96 3.56
CA GLY A 185 -8.31 -19.03 4.30
C GLY A 185 -7.18 -18.18 3.67
N GLU A 186 -7.53 -17.25 2.80
CA GLU A 186 -6.61 -16.38 2.05
C GLU A 186 -6.79 -14.90 2.41
N ALA A 187 -7.18 -14.60 3.64
CA ALA A 187 -7.31 -13.24 4.11
C ALA A 187 -6.01 -12.43 3.88
N PRO A 188 -6.08 -11.22 3.32
CA PRO A 188 -4.89 -10.38 3.21
C PRO A 188 -4.45 -9.85 4.57
N GLU A 189 -3.15 -9.74 4.76
CA GLU A 189 -2.53 -9.10 5.91
C GLU A 189 -2.36 -7.58 5.72
N LEU A 190 -2.50 -7.11 4.48
CA LEU A 190 -2.50 -5.68 4.12
C LEU A 190 -3.51 -5.41 3.01
N VAL A 191 -4.25 -4.32 3.16
CA VAL A 191 -5.07 -3.76 2.08
C VAL A 191 -4.53 -2.38 1.71
N VAL A 192 -4.41 -2.09 0.41
CA VAL A 192 -4.04 -0.77 -0.11
C VAL A 192 -5.16 -0.22 -0.95
N ILE A 193 -5.49 1.07 -0.79
CA ILE A 193 -6.53 1.80 -1.54
C ILE A 193 -5.89 3.00 -2.24
N ASP A 194 -5.81 2.97 -3.56
CA ASP A 194 -5.21 4.03 -4.39
C ASP A 194 -6.22 4.60 -5.40
N TYR A 195 -6.83 5.75 -5.13
CA TYR A 195 -6.86 6.57 -3.91
C TYR A 195 -8.33 6.86 -3.50
N VAL A 196 -8.55 7.17 -2.23
CA VAL A 196 -9.88 7.22 -1.59
C VAL A 196 -10.93 8.07 -2.33
N GLN A 197 -10.52 9.15 -2.99
CA GLN A 197 -11.44 10.06 -3.68
C GLN A 197 -12.08 9.47 -4.94
N GLN A 198 -11.59 8.35 -5.47
CA GLN A 198 -12.18 7.69 -6.64
C GLN A 198 -13.20 6.62 -6.26
N PHE A 199 -13.11 6.09 -5.05
CA PHE A 199 -14.02 5.05 -4.58
C PHE A 199 -15.40 5.62 -4.20
N GLN A 200 -16.40 4.76 -4.32
CA GLN A 200 -17.79 5.04 -3.98
C GLN A 200 -18.24 4.18 -2.80
N THR A 201 -19.35 4.57 -2.19
CA THR A 201 -19.95 3.78 -1.09
C THR A 201 -20.81 2.63 -1.62
N GLY A 202 -21.37 2.80 -2.81
CA GLY A 202 -22.45 1.99 -3.36
C GLY A 202 -23.85 2.49 -2.98
N SER A 203 -23.95 3.71 -2.41
CA SER A 203 -25.21 4.37 -2.05
C SER A 203 -25.36 5.68 -2.84
N SER A 204 -26.36 5.77 -3.70
CA SER A 204 -26.59 6.92 -4.58
C SER A 204 -26.78 8.24 -3.82
N ASP A 205 -27.37 8.21 -2.64
CA ASP A 205 -27.66 9.42 -1.86
C ASP A 205 -26.38 10.08 -1.30
N VAL A 206 -25.39 9.27 -0.95
CA VAL A 206 -24.10 9.73 -0.42
C VAL A 206 -23.13 10.08 -1.55
N ASP A 207 -23.14 9.30 -2.63
CA ASP A 207 -22.19 9.43 -3.74
C ASP A 207 -22.40 10.70 -4.58
N ASN A 208 -23.53 11.40 -4.41
CA ASN A 208 -23.83 12.69 -5.06
C ASN A 208 -23.02 13.88 -4.51
N SER A 209 -22.36 13.75 -3.35
CA SER A 209 -21.52 14.79 -2.76
C SER A 209 -20.11 14.27 -2.54
N ASP A 210 -19.12 14.86 -3.22
CA ASP A 210 -17.70 14.48 -3.06
C ASP A 210 -17.26 14.45 -1.60
N TYR A 211 -17.70 15.43 -0.81
CA TYR A 211 -17.35 15.51 0.60
C TYR A 211 -17.98 14.38 1.41
N ALA A 212 -19.28 14.15 1.25
CA ALA A 212 -20.00 13.10 1.97
C ALA A 212 -19.48 11.73 1.57
N ARG A 213 -19.28 11.51 0.27
CA ARG A 213 -18.76 10.26 -0.29
C ARG A 213 -17.40 9.90 0.29
N VAL A 214 -16.41 10.80 0.21
CA VAL A 214 -15.05 10.53 0.72
C VAL A 214 -15.06 10.27 2.22
N SER A 215 -15.90 10.99 2.97
CA SER A 215 -16.05 10.78 4.42
C SER A 215 -16.63 9.41 4.75
N GLU A 216 -17.68 9.02 4.05
CA GLU A 216 -18.34 7.72 4.24
C GLU A 216 -17.43 6.56 3.78
N VAL A 217 -16.75 6.69 2.63
CA VAL A 217 -15.76 5.71 2.16
C VAL A 217 -14.69 5.49 3.22
N ALA A 218 -14.10 6.56 3.78
CA ALA A 218 -13.09 6.44 4.83
C ALA A 218 -13.66 5.78 6.10
N THR A 219 -14.88 6.12 6.49
CA THR A 219 -15.55 5.52 7.65
C THR A 219 -15.78 4.01 7.44
N ARG A 220 -16.29 3.61 6.28
CA ARG A 220 -16.49 2.19 5.93
C ARG A 220 -15.18 1.42 5.88
N LEU A 221 -14.15 1.97 5.25
CA LEU A 221 -12.82 1.35 5.24
C LEU A 221 -12.26 1.17 6.65
N GLN A 222 -12.47 2.13 7.55
CA GLN A 222 -12.11 1.98 8.96
C GLN A 222 -12.89 0.84 9.64
N GLN A 223 -14.18 0.71 9.38
CA GLN A 223 -15.01 -0.37 9.92
C GLN A 223 -14.54 -1.74 9.41
N ILE A 224 -14.24 -1.85 8.11
CA ILE A 224 -13.68 -3.06 7.49
C ILE A 224 -12.33 -3.41 8.15
N ALA A 225 -11.43 -2.44 8.28
CA ALA A 225 -10.13 -2.64 8.90
C ALA A 225 -10.23 -3.20 10.33
N LEU A 226 -11.14 -2.65 11.13
CA LEU A 226 -11.35 -3.09 12.52
C LEU A 226 -12.03 -4.45 12.60
N SER A 227 -13.09 -4.68 11.81
CA SER A 227 -13.85 -5.94 11.83
C SER A 227 -13.03 -7.14 11.36
N MET A 228 -12.12 -6.93 10.42
CA MET A 228 -11.23 -7.96 9.87
C MET A 228 -9.86 -8.00 10.55
N ASN A 229 -9.60 -7.08 11.49
CA ASN A 229 -8.31 -6.93 12.16
C ASN A 229 -7.13 -6.80 11.18
N VAL A 230 -7.31 -6.01 10.10
CA VAL A 230 -6.33 -5.82 9.03
C VAL A 230 -5.93 -4.34 8.91
N PRO A 231 -4.65 -4.00 8.72
CA PRO A 231 -4.26 -2.65 8.34
C PRO A 231 -4.71 -2.32 6.92
N ILE A 232 -5.31 -1.13 6.75
CA ILE A 232 -5.65 -0.57 5.43
C ILE A 232 -4.84 0.71 5.22
N LEU A 233 -3.96 0.70 4.22
CA LEU A 233 -3.20 1.88 3.78
C LEU A 233 -3.99 2.60 2.68
N VAL A 234 -4.44 3.80 2.97
CA VAL A 234 -5.28 4.60 2.05
C VAL A 234 -4.50 5.80 1.54
N LEU A 235 -4.42 5.93 0.24
CA LEU A 235 -3.86 7.11 -0.39
C LEU A 235 -4.92 8.20 -0.51
N SER A 236 -4.52 9.43 -0.24
CA SER A 236 -5.41 10.59 -0.32
C SER A 236 -4.73 11.78 -0.98
N SER A 237 -5.47 12.49 -1.82
CA SER A 237 -5.02 13.78 -2.32
C SER A 237 -5.20 14.87 -1.26
N LEU A 238 -4.35 15.88 -1.30
CA LEU A 238 -4.45 17.05 -0.43
C LEU A 238 -5.23 18.18 -1.13
N LYS A 239 -5.85 19.08 -0.35
CA LYS A 239 -6.37 20.34 -0.86
C LYS A 239 -5.21 21.21 -1.37
N LYS A 240 -5.52 22.25 -2.13
CA LYS A 240 -4.51 23.27 -2.46
C LYS A 240 -4.09 23.98 -1.16
N ILE A 241 -2.78 24.03 -0.94
CA ILE A 241 -2.18 24.55 0.28
C ILE A 241 -1.53 25.88 -0.06
N ASP A 242 -1.81 26.91 0.72
CA ASP A 242 -1.19 28.21 0.55
C ASP A 242 0.29 28.17 0.86
N ALA A 243 1.07 29.05 0.20
CA ALA A 243 2.51 29.06 0.34
C ALA A 243 2.99 29.28 1.80
N LYS A 244 2.16 29.95 2.61
CA LYS A 244 2.44 30.23 4.04
C LYS A 244 2.25 29.02 4.95
N GLU A 245 1.46 28.02 4.54
CA GLU A 245 1.14 26.84 5.33
C GLU A 245 2.03 25.63 4.97
N LYS A 246 2.89 25.73 3.95
CA LYS A 246 3.66 24.59 3.41
C LYS A 246 4.60 23.93 4.39
N ASP A 247 5.01 24.64 5.41
CA ASP A 247 6.04 24.16 6.36
C ASP A 247 5.44 23.46 7.59
N ASP A 248 4.11 23.49 7.76
CA ASP A 248 3.41 22.87 8.89
C ASP A 248 2.27 21.94 8.43
N PRO A 249 2.57 20.74 7.91
CA PRO A 249 1.56 19.78 7.49
C PRO A 249 0.63 19.37 8.63
N SER A 250 -0.68 19.43 8.37
CA SER A 250 -1.72 19.11 9.35
C SER A 250 -2.83 18.23 8.76
N LEU A 251 -3.70 17.68 9.64
CA LEU A 251 -4.86 16.89 9.21
C LEU A 251 -5.81 17.67 8.30
N ASP A 252 -5.83 19.00 8.43
CA ASP A 252 -6.70 19.87 7.63
C ASP A 252 -6.30 19.94 6.15
N TRP A 253 -5.12 19.44 5.80
CA TRP A 253 -4.66 19.39 4.41
C TRP A 253 -5.37 18.32 3.58
N PHE A 254 -5.97 17.31 4.21
CA PHE A 254 -6.66 16.25 3.46
C PHE A 254 -7.88 16.78 2.74
N ARG A 255 -8.01 16.43 1.45
CA ARG A 255 -9.17 16.80 0.63
C ARG A 255 -10.35 15.90 0.97
N GLY A 256 -11.50 16.51 1.21
CA GLY A 256 -12.75 15.78 1.47
C GLY A 256 -13.11 15.65 2.94
N SER A 257 -12.37 16.22 3.84
CA SER A 257 -12.69 16.63 5.20
C SER A 257 -11.68 16.20 6.27
N GLY A 258 -11.72 16.88 7.41
CA GLY A 258 -11.11 16.40 8.65
C GLY A 258 -11.55 14.98 9.04
N VAL A 259 -12.75 14.52 8.58
CA VAL A 259 -13.25 13.15 8.87
C VAL A 259 -12.26 12.08 8.39
N VAL A 260 -11.68 12.23 7.19
CA VAL A 260 -10.67 11.30 6.68
C VAL A 260 -9.48 11.19 7.66
N GLY A 261 -8.97 12.34 8.12
CA GLY A 261 -7.93 12.37 9.14
C GLY A 261 -8.40 11.88 10.51
N TYR A 262 -9.61 12.23 10.94
CA TYR A 262 -10.13 11.85 12.26
C TYR A 262 -10.49 10.36 12.36
N ALA A 263 -11.03 9.74 11.32
CA ALA A 263 -11.35 8.31 11.30
C ALA A 263 -10.08 7.43 11.35
N SER A 264 -8.94 7.94 10.90
CA SER A 264 -7.71 7.14 10.80
C SER A 264 -7.09 6.78 12.15
N TRP A 265 -6.37 5.67 12.17
CA TRP A 265 -5.43 5.30 13.23
C TRP A 265 -4.18 6.17 13.17
N ALA A 266 -3.61 6.31 11.97
CA ALA A 266 -2.46 7.17 11.71
C ALA A 266 -2.64 7.95 10.39
N ALA A 267 -1.95 9.08 10.27
CA ALA A 267 -1.90 9.88 9.06
C ALA A 267 -0.49 10.42 8.83
N VAL A 268 0.00 10.21 7.62
CA VAL A 268 1.32 10.66 7.16
C VAL A 268 1.13 11.52 5.92
N ILE A 269 1.81 12.66 5.86
CA ILE A 269 1.81 13.56 4.70
C ILE A 269 3.19 13.52 4.03
N ILE A 270 3.20 13.26 2.73
CA ILE A 270 4.41 13.32 1.92
C ILE A 270 4.55 14.73 1.35
N THR A 271 5.68 15.37 1.64
CA THR A 271 6.12 16.59 0.98
C THR A 271 7.40 16.34 0.18
N ARG A 272 7.63 17.18 -0.84
CA ARG A 272 8.87 17.12 -1.63
C ARG A 272 9.91 18.04 -1.00
N GLY A 273 11.13 17.56 -0.89
CA GLY A 273 12.31 18.33 -0.61
C GLY A 273 13.06 18.73 -1.89
N GLU A 274 14.36 18.77 -1.84
CA GLU A 274 15.22 19.15 -2.97
C GLU A 274 15.37 17.99 -3.98
N LYS A 275 15.55 18.35 -5.26
CA LYS A 275 15.91 17.39 -6.29
C LYS A 275 17.37 17.03 -6.12
N GLN A 276 17.69 15.75 -6.13
CA GLN A 276 19.05 15.23 -6.11
C GLN A 276 19.56 15.01 -7.53
N GLY A 277 20.85 15.24 -7.78
CA GLY A 277 21.45 15.34 -9.12
C GLY A 277 21.31 14.14 -10.05
N SER A 278 20.87 12.99 -9.57
CA SER A 278 20.63 11.75 -10.35
C SER A 278 19.19 11.58 -10.84
N GLY A 279 18.35 12.62 -10.75
CA GLY A 279 16.91 12.54 -11.06
C GLY A 279 16.08 11.95 -9.92
N PHE A 280 16.68 11.75 -8.75
CA PHE A 280 16.00 11.33 -7.53
C PHE A 280 15.45 12.54 -6.77
N GLN A 281 14.42 12.30 -5.97
CA GLN A 281 13.70 13.35 -5.27
C GLN A 281 13.74 13.12 -3.77
N GLU A 282 14.28 14.07 -2.99
CA GLU A 282 14.04 14.05 -1.55
C GLU A 282 12.53 14.13 -1.27
N ILE A 283 12.06 13.29 -0.39
CA ILE A 283 10.72 13.35 0.17
C ILE A 283 10.79 13.32 1.70
N LYS A 284 9.81 13.94 2.33
CA LYS A 284 9.67 13.97 3.78
C LYS A 284 8.33 13.37 4.15
N LEU A 285 8.33 12.41 5.05
CA LEU A 285 7.15 11.79 5.64
C LEU A 285 6.85 12.51 6.96
N HIS A 286 5.78 13.30 7.00
CA HIS A 286 5.34 14.03 8.19
C HIS A 286 4.25 13.23 8.89
N THR A 287 4.49 12.72 10.08
CA THR A 287 3.50 12.02 10.89
C THR A 287 2.62 13.03 11.61
N VAL A 288 1.47 13.33 11.02
CA VAL A 288 0.51 14.32 11.56
C VAL A 288 -0.50 13.71 12.54
N LYS A 289 -0.65 12.37 12.53
CA LYS A 289 -1.44 11.61 13.49
C LYS A 289 -0.84 10.23 13.70
N ASN A 290 -0.80 9.77 14.94
CA ASN A 290 -0.43 8.40 15.29
C ASN A 290 -1.00 8.04 16.68
N LYS A 291 -1.97 7.12 16.74
CA LYS A 291 -2.57 6.66 18.00
C LYS A 291 -1.64 5.72 18.79
N ALA A 292 -0.67 5.09 18.11
CA ALA A 292 0.28 4.17 18.72
C ALA A 292 1.63 4.81 19.07
N GLY A 293 1.88 6.05 18.65
CA GLY A 293 3.20 6.66 18.77
C GLY A 293 3.18 8.18 18.79
N ARG A 294 4.33 8.76 18.48
CA ARG A 294 4.52 10.22 18.47
C ARG A 294 4.00 10.84 17.17
N THR A 295 3.55 12.07 17.24
CA THR A 295 3.24 12.95 16.12
C THR A 295 4.32 14.02 15.98
N GLY A 296 4.36 14.70 14.82
CA GLY A 296 5.35 15.74 14.53
C GLY A 296 6.72 15.19 14.12
N GLN A 297 6.86 13.87 13.95
CA GLN A 297 8.06 13.27 13.37
C GLN A 297 8.13 13.55 11.87
N VAL A 298 9.36 13.77 11.39
CA VAL A 298 9.67 13.96 9.97
C VAL A 298 10.78 12.98 9.58
N THR A 299 10.40 11.95 8.83
CA THR A 299 11.36 10.99 8.27
C THR A 299 11.74 11.43 6.87
N LYS A 300 13.05 11.63 6.62
CA LYS A 300 13.60 12.02 5.32
C LYS A 300 14.02 10.76 4.57
N CYS A 301 13.65 10.70 3.29
CA CYS A 301 14.04 9.60 2.42
C CYS A 301 14.16 10.06 0.97
N LEU A 302 14.68 9.19 0.11
CA LEU A 302 14.98 9.47 -1.28
C LEU A 302 14.05 8.65 -2.19
N LEU A 303 13.14 9.32 -2.90
CA LEU A 303 12.30 8.70 -3.91
C LEU A 303 13.09 8.48 -5.20
N LYS A 304 13.20 7.23 -5.60
CA LYS A 304 13.73 6.78 -6.89
C LYS A 304 12.56 6.48 -7.83
N GLY A 305 11.92 7.53 -8.33
CA GLY A 305 10.68 7.47 -9.09
C GLY A 305 10.68 6.46 -10.24
N PRO A 306 11.74 6.37 -11.09
CA PRO A 306 11.81 5.38 -12.17
C PRO A 306 11.71 3.92 -11.72
N TYR A 307 11.98 3.65 -10.46
CA TYR A 307 11.95 2.31 -9.86
C TYR A 307 10.80 2.13 -8.87
N SER A 308 9.99 3.15 -8.63
CA SER A 308 8.98 3.17 -7.55
C SER A 308 9.54 2.72 -6.19
N TYR A 309 10.79 3.07 -5.93
CA TYR A 309 11.54 2.65 -4.75
C TYR A 309 11.90 3.85 -3.87
N ILE A 310 11.90 3.65 -2.56
CA ILE A 310 12.28 4.66 -1.59
C ILE A 310 13.42 4.11 -0.75
N SER A 311 14.55 4.84 -0.72
CA SER A 311 15.75 4.47 0.02
C SER A 311 16.07 5.50 1.11
N ASP A 312 17.06 5.17 1.90
CA ASP A 312 17.71 6.10 2.80
C ASP A 312 18.18 7.36 2.06
N PHE A 313 18.25 8.45 2.80
CA PHE A 313 18.62 9.75 2.27
C PHE A 313 20.15 9.86 2.00
N TYR A 314 20.96 8.91 2.51
CA TYR A 314 22.43 8.92 2.43
C TYR A 314 22.95 8.15 1.23
#